data_85d2e0416d5a667f141d41bfc6bf1f74
#
_entry.id   85d2e0416d5a667f141d41bfc6bf1f74
#
_cell.length_a   1.000
_cell.length_b   1.000
_cell.length_c   1.000
_cell.angle_alpha   90.00
_cell.angle_beta   90.00
_cell.angle_gamma   90.00
#
_symmetry.space_group_name_H-M   'P 1'
#
loop_
_entity.id
_entity.type
_entity.pdbx_description
1 polymer ?
#
loop_
_entity_poly.entity_id
_entity_poly.type
_entity_poly.pdbx_seq_one_letter_code
_entity_poly.pdbx_strand_id
1 'polypeptide(L)'
;MAPRVLNLLWIIAIVSSACGESTQEEATTDRADPVLAEDVIRTADPYARGYTDEDFPRIKELATGVYSYEQLRSAGEERFATVSMFVVTNEGVLVADGQGSVEETQRMIDHIAEITDQPITHVVICSDHGDHTAGNSAFPSDAEFLAHPTSAATLEASANAGNRDAGAPPIMLPSQEIEEREVLELGGRTIEVLFLGRAHTGGDLVVHLPEEKILFMSEAYLNRVFPAMRSAYPSEWVEMIERAQAMDIDTYIPGHGFVDSSAVLEEELDTYRRAVIRVIELATQQYEEGYGLEDAQIQANFGELESWSLFTSQASRAIQQVYAELDGTLPGESR
;
A
#
# COMPACT_ATOMS: atom_id res chain seq x y z
N MET A 1 38.09 83.20 -1.62
CA MET A 1 37.75 83.14 -0.21
C MET A 1 37.66 81.68 0.21
N ALA A 2 38.69 81.17 0.82
CA ALA A 2 38.69 79.84 1.45
C ALA A 2 38.39 79.99 2.94
N PRO A 3 37.81 79.03 3.53
CA PRO A 3 38.31 78.62 4.85
C PRO A 3 38.45 77.10 5.04
N ARG A 4 39.53 76.81 5.45
CA ARG A 4 40.00 76.10 6.66
C ARG A 4 39.39 74.73 6.97
N VAL A 5 40.32 73.77 6.82
CA VAL A 5 40.29 72.37 7.31
C VAL A 5 40.43 72.39 8.83
N LEU A 6 39.58 71.54 9.50
CA LEU A 6 39.78 71.18 10.88
C LEU A 6 39.86 69.65 11.02
N ASN A 7 41.08 69.16 11.31
CA ASN A 7 41.37 67.81 11.67
C ASN A 7 40.86 67.50 13.09
N LEU A 8 40.12 66.43 13.25
CA LEU A 8 39.79 65.90 14.56
C LEU A 8 40.33 64.45 14.63
N LEU A 9 41.38 64.27 15.42
CA LEU A 9 41.85 62.93 15.80
C LEU A 9 40.86 62.27 16.73
N TRP A 10 40.47 61.05 16.38
CA TRP A 10 39.78 60.14 17.26
C TRP A 10 40.74 59.02 17.71
N ILE A 11 40.88 58.91 19.03
CA ILE A 11 41.63 57.88 19.74
C ILE A 11 40.80 56.60 19.72
N ILE A 12 41.39 55.49 19.16
CA ILE A 12 40.77 54.16 19.21
C ILE A 12 41.16 53.52 20.53
N ALA A 13 40.16 53.32 21.41
CA ALA A 13 40.28 52.45 22.58
C ALA A 13 40.02 51.01 22.18
N ILE A 14 41.01 50.13 22.31
CA ILE A 14 40.92 48.70 22.12
C ILE A 14 40.27 48.10 23.39
N VAL A 15 39.04 47.63 23.31
CA VAL A 15 38.42 46.83 24.35
C VAL A 15 38.58 45.37 23.93
N SER A 16 39.40 44.64 24.67
CA SER A 16 39.52 43.18 24.51
C SER A 16 38.27 42.51 25.14
N SER A 17 37.35 42.02 24.33
CA SER A 17 36.33 41.10 24.78
C SER A 17 36.79 39.66 24.53
N ALA A 18 36.92 38.91 25.61
CA ALA A 18 37.10 37.47 25.57
C ALA A 18 35.82 36.81 25.06
N CYS A 19 35.89 36.20 23.88
CA CYS A 19 34.83 35.27 23.41
C CYS A 19 35.01 33.95 24.14
N GLY A 20 33.99 33.58 24.95
CA GLY A 20 33.80 32.21 25.38
C GLY A 20 33.28 31.37 24.19
N GLU A 21 34.04 30.36 23.80
CA GLU A 21 33.57 29.34 22.87
C GLU A 21 32.44 28.53 23.54
N SER A 22 31.20 28.71 23.10
CA SER A 22 30.13 27.75 23.33
C SER A 22 30.27 26.66 22.28
N THR A 23 30.80 25.51 22.69
CA THR A 23 30.70 24.27 21.91
C THR A 23 29.20 23.89 21.80
N GLN A 24 28.59 24.16 20.66
CA GLN A 24 27.36 23.47 20.27
C GLN A 24 27.76 22.05 19.93
N GLU A 25 27.37 21.09 20.77
CA GLU A 25 27.26 19.70 20.38
C GLU A 25 26.21 19.62 19.25
N GLU A 26 26.65 19.46 17.99
CA GLU A 26 25.84 19.00 16.91
C GLU A 26 25.41 17.58 17.26
N ALA A 27 24.12 17.42 17.59
CA ALA A 27 23.48 16.11 17.62
C ALA A 27 23.56 15.54 16.20
N THR A 28 24.53 14.68 15.96
CA THR A 28 24.58 13.82 14.79
C THR A 28 23.39 12.85 14.94
N THR A 29 22.26 13.17 14.31
CA THR A 29 21.25 12.18 14.00
C THR A 29 21.94 11.16 13.10
N ASP A 30 22.14 9.98 13.65
CA ASP A 30 22.59 8.80 12.92
C ASP A 30 21.48 8.45 11.91
N ARG A 31 21.49 9.12 10.75
CA ARG A 31 20.71 8.69 9.61
C ARG A 31 21.41 7.43 9.13
N ALA A 32 20.81 6.28 9.35
CA ALA A 32 21.21 5.07 8.67
C ALA A 32 21.41 5.41 7.18
N ASP A 33 22.59 5.10 6.64
CA ASP A 33 22.86 5.29 5.22
C ASP A 33 21.72 4.64 4.42
N PRO A 34 21.17 5.32 3.41
CA PRO A 34 20.14 4.71 2.58
C PRO A 34 20.73 3.45 1.98
N VAL A 35 20.15 2.30 2.33
CA VAL A 35 20.49 1.01 1.70
C VAL A 35 20.32 1.25 0.19
N LEU A 36 21.41 1.12 -0.56
CA LEU A 36 21.35 1.29 -2.00
C LEU A 36 20.36 0.28 -2.55
N ALA A 37 19.50 0.69 -3.48
CA ALA A 37 18.44 -0.15 -4.08
C ALA A 37 18.97 -1.49 -4.62
N GLU A 38 20.26 -1.58 -4.89
CA GLU A 38 20.99 -2.76 -5.39
C GLU A 38 21.14 -3.89 -4.36
N ASP A 39 21.09 -3.59 -3.04
CA ASP A 39 21.36 -4.57 -1.97
C ASP A 39 20.12 -5.36 -1.49
N VAL A 40 18.94 -5.06 -2.03
CA VAL A 40 17.69 -5.72 -1.61
C VAL A 40 17.41 -6.95 -2.46
N ILE A 41 17.19 -8.10 -1.82
CA ILE A 41 16.72 -9.32 -2.51
C ILE A 41 15.30 -9.10 -3.01
N ARG A 42 15.10 -9.08 -4.34
CA ARG A 42 13.83 -8.77 -5.02
C ARG A 42 12.90 -9.98 -5.05
N THR A 43 12.25 -10.28 -3.93
CA THR A 43 11.27 -11.36 -3.80
C THR A 43 10.25 -11.03 -2.71
N ALA A 44 9.04 -11.60 -2.81
CA ALA A 44 8.04 -11.55 -1.74
C ALA A 44 8.19 -12.71 -0.75
N ASP A 45 9.03 -13.70 -1.04
CA ASP A 45 9.32 -14.82 -0.13
C ASP A 45 10.17 -14.34 1.05
N PRO A 46 9.66 -14.36 2.30
CA PRO A 46 10.37 -13.92 3.48
C PRO A 46 11.61 -14.79 3.77
N TYR A 47 11.53 -16.07 3.53
CA TYR A 47 12.64 -16.99 3.83
C TYR A 47 13.81 -16.79 2.88
N ALA A 48 13.53 -16.48 1.60
CA ALA A 48 14.57 -16.11 0.64
C ALA A 48 15.26 -14.79 1.00
N ARG A 49 14.57 -13.89 1.75
CA ARG A 49 15.16 -12.66 2.33
C ARG A 49 15.86 -12.90 3.67
N GLY A 50 15.86 -14.12 4.19
CA GLY A 50 16.51 -14.48 5.46
C GLY A 50 15.66 -14.21 6.71
N TYR A 51 14.37 -13.93 6.55
CA TYR A 51 13.42 -13.79 7.66
C TYR A 51 12.89 -15.16 8.11
N THR A 52 12.38 -15.21 9.32
CA THR A 52 11.67 -16.34 9.93
C THR A 52 10.26 -15.90 10.33
N ASP A 53 9.40 -16.83 10.74
CA ASP A 53 8.06 -16.52 11.23
C ASP A 53 8.09 -15.60 12.46
N GLU A 54 9.16 -15.67 13.27
CA GLU A 54 9.34 -14.88 14.49
C GLU A 54 9.64 -13.39 14.18
N ASP A 55 10.05 -13.07 12.95
CA ASP A 55 10.31 -11.69 12.52
C ASP A 55 9.02 -10.93 12.18
N PHE A 56 7.85 -11.60 12.22
CA PHE A 56 6.55 -11.01 11.90
C PHE A 56 5.62 -10.95 13.11
N PRO A 57 4.76 -9.91 13.20
CA PRO A 57 4.62 -8.84 12.21
C PRO A 57 5.79 -7.86 12.24
N ARG A 58 6.05 -7.22 11.10
CA ARG A 58 7.04 -6.16 10.99
C ARG A 58 6.33 -4.82 10.95
N ILE A 59 6.75 -3.91 11.81
CA ILE A 59 6.19 -2.56 11.89
C ILE A 59 7.30 -1.58 11.58
N LYS A 60 7.04 -0.66 10.62
CA LYS A 60 8.01 0.37 10.25
C LYS A 60 7.35 1.73 10.29
N GLU A 61 7.98 2.68 10.94
CA GLU A 61 7.62 4.09 10.82
C GLU A 61 8.21 4.65 9.52
N LEU A 62 7.32 5.07 8.61
CA LEU A 62 7.67 5.58 7.28
C LEU A 62 7.83 7.10 7.27
N ALA A 63 7.02 7.77 8.08
CA ALA A 63 7.08 9.19 8.41
C ALA A 63 6.50 9.35 9.82
N THR A 64 6.69 10.50 10.43
CA THR A 64 6.19 10.74 11.79
C THR A 64 4.72 10.38 11.94
N GLY A 65 4.43 9.33 12.72
CA GLY A 65 3.08 8.81 12.95
C GLY A 65 2.46 8.04 11.78
N VAL A 66 3.22 7.70 10.75
CA VAL A 66 2.76 6.86 9.62
C VAL A 66 3.52 5.55 9.63
N TYR A 67 2.80 4.45 9.70
CA TYR A 67 3.40 3.12 9.87
C TYR A 67 2.89 2.13 8.82
N SER A 68 3.77 1.28 8.32
CA SER A 68 3.39 0.04 7.66
C SER A 68 3.35 -1.11 8.66
N TYR A 69 2.44 -2.05 8.44
CA TYR A 69 2.28 -3.28 9.21
C TYR A 69 2.29 -4.48 8.26
N GLU A 70 3.35 -5.27 8.33
CA GLU A 70 3.56 -6.42 7.45
C GLU A 70 3.28 -7.70 8.25
N GLN A 71 2.16 -8.37 7.98
CA GLN A 71 1.76 -9.63 8.62
C GLN A 71 2.08 -10.80 7.72
N LEU A 72 2.76 -11.81 8.25
CA LEU A 72 3.06 -13.04 7.51
C LEU A 72 1.78 -13.81 7.16
N ARG A 73 1.70 -14.24 5.91
CA ARG A 73 0.62 -15.07 5.39
C ARG A 73 1.11 -16.32 4.69
N SER A 74 0.18 -17.25 4.53
CA SER A 74 0.43 -18.48 3.77
C SER A 74 -0.66 -18.73 2.72
N ALA A 75 -0.21 -19.19 1.55
CA ALA A 75 -1.08 -19.77 0.52
C ALA A 75 -0.49 -21.13 0.13
N GLY A 76 -1.04 -22.20 0.70
CA GLY A 76 -0.41 -23.51 0.63
C GLY A 76 0.96 -23.51 1.32
N GLU A 77 2.00 -23.85 0.57
CA GLU A 77 3.38 -23.86 1.08
C GLU A 77 4.08 -22.51 0.94
N GLU A 78 3.55 -21.60 0.13
CA GLU A 78 4.15 -20.29 -0.10
C GLU A 78 3.89 -19.36 1.09
N ARG A 79 4.85 -18.46 1.33
CA ARG A 79 4.79 -17.41 2.36
C ARG A 79 5.04 -16.06 1.72
N PHE A 80 4.28 -15.08 2.15
CA PHE A 80 4.41 -13.67 1.75
C PHE A 80 3.79 -12.79 2.85
N ALA A 81 3.87 -11.48 2.73
CA ALA A 81 3.25 -10.58 3.70
C ALA A 81 1.96 -9.97 3.14
N THR A 82 0.94 -9.82 3.99
CA THR A 82 -0.15 -8.85 3.81
C THR A 82 0.24 -7.57 4.53
N VAL A 83 0.05 -6.44 3.87
CA VAL A 83 0.46 -5.13 4.37
C VAL A 83 -0.77 -4.28 4.64
N SER A 84 -0.80 -3.68 5.83
CA SER A 84 -1.70 -2.58 6.19
C SER A 84 -0.88 -1.32 6.43
N MET A 85 -1.52 -0.15 6.38
CA MET A 85 -0.94 1.10 6.82
C MET A 85 -1.80 1.68 7.95
N PHE A 86 -1.18 2.31 8.96
CA PHE A 86 -1.94 3.10 9.93
C PHE A 86 -1.29 4.46 10.17
N VAL A 87 -2.16 5.43 10.43
CA VAL A 87 -1.79 6.83 10.62
C VAL A 87 -2.24 7.28 12.00
N VAL A 88 -1.28 7.60 12.85
CA VAL A 88 -1.51 8.11 14.21
C VAL A 88 -1.58 9.62 14.18
N THR A 89 -2.66 10.16 14.72
CA THR A 89 -2.86 11.60 14.90
C THR A 89 -3.23 11.92 16.34
N ASN A 90 -3.37 13.20 16.70
CA ASN A 90 -3.83 13.61 18.03
C ASN A 90 -5.36 13.55 18.22
N GLU A 91 -6.12 13.15 17.21
CA GLU A 91 -7.58 13.01 17.24
C GLU A 91 -8.05 11.58 16.98
N GLY A 92 -7.12 10.65 16.74
CA GLY A 92 -7.41 9.25 16.50
C GLY A 92 -6.43 8.60 15.53
N VAL A 93 -6.66 7.33 15.27
CA VAL A 93 -5.89 6.52 14.32
C VAL A 93 -6.78 6.15 13.15
N LEU A 94 -6.26 6.33 11.92
CA LEU A 94 -6.82 5.75 10.71
C LEU A 94 -6.03 4.50 10.36
N VAL A 95 -6.73 3.41 10.05
CA VAL A 95 -6.14 2.16 9.54
C VAL A 95 -6.59 1.94 8.10
N ALA A 96 -5.67 1.71 7.20
CA ALA A 96 -5.92 1.29 5.83
C ALA A 96 -5.67 -0.22 5.72
N ASP A 97 -6.72 -0.95 5.46
CA ASP A 97 -6.92 -2.39 5.51
C ASP A 97 -6.74 -3.05 6.89
N GLY A 98 -7.64 -3.97 7.18
CA GLY A 98 -7.48 -4.93 8.26
C GLY A 98 -6.58 -6.10 7.87
N GLN A 99 -6.78 -7.24 8.54
CA GLN A 99 -6.02 -8.46 8.30
C GLN A 99 -6.96 -9.64 8.01
N GLY A 100 -6.39 -10.78 7.66
CA GLY A 100 -7.10 -11.97 7.21
C GLY A 100 -7.83 -12.77 8.27
N SER A 101 -7.72 -12.39 9.53
CA SER A 101 -8.46 -12.99 10.63
C SER A 101 -8.66 -12.01 11.79
N VAL A 102 -9.66 -12.31 12.64
CA VAL A 102 -9.92 -11.54 13.87
C VAL A 102 -8.69 -11.51 14.77
N GLU A 103 -7.99 -12.63 14.87
CA GLU A 103 -6.77 -12.75 15.69
C GLU A 103 -5.63 -11.87 15.14
N GLU A 104 -5.41 -11.89 13.84
CA GLU A 104 -4.36 -11.08 13.20
C GLU A 104 -4.68 -9.58 13.31
N THR A 105 -5.94 -9.19 13.09
CA THR A 105 -6.38 -7.79 13.23
C THR A 105 -6.30 -7.35 14.69
N GLN A 106 -6.70 -8.19 15.65
CA GLN A 106 -6.57 -7.86 17.07
C GLN A 106 -5.10 -7.64 17.46
N ARG A 107 -4.20 -8.51 16.97
CA ARG A 107 -2.75 -8.33 17.18
C ARG A 107 -2.24 -7.00 16.63
N MET A 108 -2.72 -6.57 15.46
CA MET A 108 -2.39 -5.26 14.91
C MET A 108 -2.90 -4.13 15.81
N ILE A 109 -4.13 -4.23 16.30
CA ILE A 109 -4.72 -3.26 17.25
C ILE A 109 -3.89 -3.19 18.53
N ASP A 110 -3.48 -4.34 19.08
CA ASP A 110 -2.64 -4.40 20.28
C ASP A 110 -1.29 -3.68 20.06
N HIS A 111 -0.64 -3.87 18.90
CA HIS A 111 0.61 -3.16 18.57
C HIS A 111 0.38 -1.66 18.35
N ILE A 112 -0.75 -1.25 17.76
CA ILE A 112 -1.11 0.18 17.66
C ILE A 112 -1.23 0.78 19.07
N ALA A 113 -1.85 0.05 20.01
CA ALA A 113 -1.98 0.50 21.39
C ALA A 113 -0.65 0.58 22.17
N GLU A 114 0.40 -0.14 21.73
CA GLU A 114 1.76 0.03 22.26
C GLU A 114 2.42 1.34 21.77
N ILE A 115 1.99 1.86 20.62
CA ILE A 115 2.53 3.07 20.00
C ILE A 115 1.78 4.33 20.47
N THR A 116 0.47 4.25 20.66
CA THR A 116 -0.38 5.40 20.99
C THR A 116 -1.58 5.03 21.85
N ASP A 117 -2.01 5.97 22.70
CA ASP A 117 -3.26 5.86 23.47
C ASP A 117 -4.49 6.38 22.65
N GLN A 118 -4.29 6.84 21.42
CA GLN A 118 -5.38 7.34 20.58
C GLN A 118 -6.27 6.20 20.09
N PRO A 119 -7.60 6.38 20.08
CA PRO A 119 -8.53 5.36 19.58
C PRO A 119 -8.42 5.21 18.06
N ILE A 120 -8.67 3.99 17.55
CA ILE A 120 -8.90 3.80 16.12
C ILE A 120 -10.28 4.34 15.79
N THR A 121 -10.34 5.36 14.95
CA THR A 121 -11.56 6.08 14.59
C THR A 121 -12.03 5.81 13.17
N HIS A 122 -11.10 5.47 12.26
CA HIS A 122 -11.40 5.22 10.86
C HIS A 122 -10.70 3.95 10.36
N VAL A 123 -11.41 3.18 9.56
CA VAL A 123 -10.89 2.01 8.85
C VAL A 123 -11.24 2.16 7.37
N VAL A 124 -10.24 2.29 6.51
CA VAL A 124 -10.44 2.30 5.07
C VAL A 124 -10.29 0.88 4.55
N ILE A 125 -11.33 0.35 3.95
CA ILE A 125 -11.32 -0.93 3.24
C ILE A 125 -10.87 -0.64 1.80
N CYS A 126 -9.57 -0.78 1.57
CA CYS A 126 -8.98 -0.52 0.27
C CYS A 126 -9.22 -1.66 -0.71
N SER A 127 -9.24 -2.93 -0.22
CA SER A 127 -9.66 -4.11 -0.98
C SER A 127 -10.74 -4.88 -0.22
N ASP A 128 -11.73 -5.45 -0.94
CA ASP A 128 -12.78 -6.28 -0.36
C ASP A 128 -12.38 -7.75 -0.15
N HIS A 129 -11.17 -8.12 -0.50
CA HIS A 129 -10.67 -9.47 -0.32
C HIS A 129 -10.49 -9.85 1.15
N GLY A 130 -10.70 -11.14 1.42
CA GLY A 130 -10.78 -11.64 2.80
C GLY A 130 -9.51 -11.48 3.62
N ASP A 131 -8.34 -11.44 2.99
CA ASP A 131 -7.08 -11.24 3.68
C ASP A 131 -6.82 -9.77 4.08
N HIS A 132 -7.68 -8.85 3.66
CA HIS A 132 -7.74 -7.46 4.09
C HIS A 132 -8.97 -7.13 4.93
N THR A 133 -9.98 -8.03 4.98
CA THR A 133 -11.28 -7.69 5.60
C THR A 133 -11.80 -8.70 6.60
N ALA A 134 -11.38 -9.97 6.55
CA ALA A 134 -11.97 -11.01 7.40
C ALA A 134 -11.78 -10.79 8.91
N GLY A 135 -10.80 -10.00 9.29
CA GLY A 135 -10.54 -9.60 10.67
C GLY A 135 -11.22 -8.32 11.12
N ASN A 136 -11.93 -7.62 10.25
CA ASN A 136 -12.42 -6.24 10.53
C ASN A 136 -13.40 -6.15 11.71
N SER A 137 -14.02 -7.25 12.11
CA SER A 137 -14.87 -7.30 13.31
C SER A 137 -14.10 -7.16 14.64
N ALA A 138 -12.76 -7.17 14.60
CA ALA A 138 -11.93 -6.86 15.76
C ALA A 138 -11.80 -5.36 16.05
N PHE A 139 -12.00 -4.51 15.05
CA PHE A 139 -11.93 -3.06 15.24
C PHE A 139 -13.05 -2.55 16.17
N PRO A 140 -12.85 -1.39 16.84
CA PRO A 140 -13.89 -0.77 17.65
C PRO A 140 -15.20 -0.61 16.87
N SER A 141 -16.33 -0.91 17.53
CA SER A 141 -17.65 -0.88 16.87
C SER A 141 -18.14 0.53 16.52
N ASP A 142 -17.48 1.56 17.04
CA ASP A 142 -17.72 2.98 16.78
C ASP A 142 -16.72 3.57 15.77
N ALA A 143 -15.79 2.78 15.26
CA ALA A 143 -14.94 3.20 14.15
C ALA A 143 -15.77 3.34 12.85
N GLU A 144 -15.47 4.37 12.07
CA GLU A 144 -16.07 4.59 10.76
C GLU A 144 -15.35 3.73 9.70
N PHE A 145 -16.13 2.90 8.98
CA PHE A 145 -15.61 2.07 7.90
C PHE A 145 -15.92 2.73 6.56
N LEU A 146 -14.88 2.97 5.77
CA LEU A 146 -14.96 3.58 4.44
C LEU A 146 -14.63 2.53 3.38
N ALA A 147 -15.42 2.45 2.30
CA ALA A 147 -15.14 1.58 1.16
C ALA A 147 -15.72 2.17 -0.14
N HIS A 148 -15.25 1.68 -1.28
CA HIS A 148 -15.91 1.97 -2.55
C HIS A 148 -17.28 1.24 -2.64
N PRO A 149 -18.32 1.81 -3.32
CA PRO A 149 -19.64 1.17 -3.45
C PRO A 149 -19.59 -0.26 -4.01
N THR A 150 -18.67 -0.54 -4.94
CA THR A 150 -18.49 -1.91 -5.49
C THR A 150 -18.01 -2.88 -4.42
N SER A 151 -17.02 -2.48 -3.59
CA SER A 151 -16.54 -3.28 -2.48
C SER A 151 -17.61 -3.45 -1.40
N ALA A 152 -18.39 -2.40 -1.11
CA ALA A 152 -19.55 -2.46 -0.21
C ALA A 152 -20.55 -3.52 -0.65
N ALA A 153 -20.92 -3.53 -1.94
CA ALA A 153 -21.85 -4.51 -2.52
C ALA A 153 -21.31 -5.95 -2.44
N THR A 154 -20.00 -6.14 -2.67
CA THR A 154 -19.33 -7.46 -2.55
C THR A 154 -19.35 -7.95 -1.11
N LEU A 155 -19.06 -7.09 -0.15
CA LEU A 155 -19.10 -7.40 1.29
C LEU A 155 -20.51 -7.71 1.74
N GLU A 156 -21.52 -6.95 1.30
CA GLU A 156 -22.92 -7.20 1.60
C GLU A 156 -23.39 -8.55 1.03
N ALA A 157 -23.07 -8.85 -0.23
CA ALA A 157 -23.37 -10.14 -0.84
C ALA A 157 -22.72 -11.30 -0.06
N SER A 158 -21.47 -11.12 0.39
CA SER A 158 -20.74 -12.09 1.21
C SER A 158 -21.35 -12.24 2.60
N ALA A 159 -21.81 -11.16 3.22
CA ALA A 159 -22.49 -11.19 4.52
C ALA A 159 -23.82 -11.94 4.48
N ASN A 160 -24.56 -11.82 3.35
CA ASN A 160 -25.85 -12.44 3.12
C ASN A 160 -25.74 -13.85 2.50
N ALA A 161 -24.54 -14.36 2.22
CA ALA A 161 -24.36 -15.67 1.61
C ALA A 161 -24.84 -16.79 2.54
N GLY A 162 -25.79 -17.61 2.05
CA GLY A 162 -26.46 -18.67 2.83
C GLY A 162 -25.56 -19.86 3.22
N ASN A 163 -24.31 -19.86 2.78
CA ASN A 163 -23.30 -20.91 3.05
C ASN A 163 -22.24 -20.50 4.06
N ARG A 164 -22.41 -19.39 4.79
CA ARG A 164 -21.49 -18.98 5.85
C ARG A 164 -21.59 -19.94 7.04
N ASP A 165 -20.45 -20.28 7.61
CA ASP A 165 -20.38 -21.06 8.84
C ASP A 165 -21.08 -20.35 10.00
N ALA A 166 -21.84 -21.09 10.82
CA ALA A 166 -22.63 -20.53 11.92
C ALA A 166 -21.78 -19.81 13.00
N GLY A 167 -20.47 -20.04 13.04
CA GLY A 167 -19.52 -19.39 13.95
C GLY A 167 -18.58 -18.39 13.28
N ALA A 168 -18.76 -18.11 11.98
CA ALA A 168 -17.91 -17.18 11.28
C ALA A 168 -18.07 -15.73 11.83
N PRO A 169 -16.97 -14.98 11.99
CA PRO A 169 -17.03 -13.59 12.43
C PRO A 169 -17.92 -12.74 11.51
N PRO A 170 -18.61 -11.73 12.01
CA PRO A 170 -19.42 -10.85 11.17
C PRO A 170 -18.55 -10.14 10.12
N ILE A 171 -19.07 -9.98 8.91
CA ILE A 171 -18.46 -9.11 7.91
C ILE A 171 -18.87 -7.68 8.25
N MET A 172 -17.88 -6.81 8.44
CA MET A 172 -18.11 -5.40 8.68
C MET A 172 -18.44 -4.73 7.35
N LEU A 173 -19.60 -4.06 7.33
CA LEU A 173 -20.02 -3.26 6.18
C LEU A 173 -19.55 -1.81 6.36
N PRO A 174 -19.24 -1.09 5.28
CA PRO A 174 -18.86 0.31 5.40
C PRO A 174 -20.04 1.16 5.91
N SER A 175 -19.73 2.15 6.73
CA SER A 175 -20.65 3.20 7.16
C SER A 175 -20.67 4.37 6.18
N GLN A 176 -19.64 4.51 5.36
CA GLN A 176 -19.50 5.54 4.33
C GLN A 176 -18.97 4.92 3.04
N GLU A 177 -19.58 5.29 1.92
CA GLU A 177 -19.14 4.90 0.58
C GLU A 177 -18.41 6.06 -0.11
N ILE A 178 -17.28 5.73 -0.76
CA ILE A 178 -16.42 6.68 -1.46
C ILE A 178 -16.43 6.34 -2.94
N GLU A 179 -17.12 7.12 -3.78
CA GLU A 179 -17.20 6.91 -5.22
C GLU A 179 -15.94 7.35 -5.97
N GLU A 180 -15.38 8.51 -5.61
CA GLU A 180 -14.19 9.07 -6.29
C GLU A 180 -13.12 9.51 -5.29
N ARG A 181 -13.50 10.34 -4.32
CA ARG A 181 -12.57 10.98 -3.37
C ARG A 181 -13.26 11.40 -2.09
N GLU A 182 -12.60 11.14 -0.98
CA GLU A 182 -12.91 11.74 0.34
C GLU A 182 -11.65 12.38 0.91
N VAL A 183 -11.80 13.50 1.59
CA VAL A 183 -10.70 14.19 2.28
C VAL A 183 -11.03 14.25 3.76
N LEU A 184 -10.22 13.59 4.55
CA LEU A 184 -10.33 13.58 6.00
C LEU A 184 -9.29 14.53 6.58
N GLU A 185 -9.74 15.46 7.40
CA GLU A 185 -8.88 16.30 8.25
C GLU A 185 -8.88 15.69 9.65
N LEU A 186 -7.82 14.95 9.97
CA LEU A 186 -7.73 14.22 11.23
C LEU A 186 -6.49 14.68 12.02
N GLY A 187 -6.71 15.37 13.14
CA GLY A 187 -5.64 15.85 14.01
C GLY A 187 -4.68 16.83 13.33
N GLY A 188 -5.17 17.61 12.36
CA GLY A 188 -4.40 18.56 11.57
C GLY A 188 -3.59 17.94 10.44
N ARG A 189 -3.86 16.68 10.09
CA ARG A 189 -3.29 15.97 8.94
C ARG A 189 -4.36 15.78 7.89
N THR A 190 -4.05 16.11 6.65
CA THR A 190 -4.89 15.81 5.49
C THR A 190 -4.65 14.38 5.03
N ILE A 191 -5.71 13.59 4.94
CA ILE A 191 -5.69 12.21 4.43
C ILE A 191 -6.70 12.11 3.31
N GLU A 192 -6.28 11.69 2.14
CA GLU A 192 -7.16 11.52 0.98
C GLU A 192 -7.41 10.03 0.73
N VAL A 193 -8.68 9.65 0.67
CA VAL A 193 -9.11 8.32 0.24
C VAL A 193 -9.60 8.45 -1.19
N LEU A 194 -8.95 7.76 -2.14
CA LEU A 194 -9.14 7.97 -3.57
C LEU A 194 -9.50 6.66 -4.28
N PHE A 195 -10.43 6.75 -5.25
CA PHE A 195 -10.64 5.73 -6.26
C PHE A 195 -9.95 6.17 -7.55
N LEU A 196 -8.85 5.50 -7.90
CA LEU A 196 -8.08 5.83 -9.10
C LEU A 196 -8.50 5.01 -10.34
N GLY A 197 -9.50 4.15 -10.20
CA GLY A 197 -10.01 3.25 -11.23
C GLY A 197 -10.05 1.81 -10.76
N ARG A 198 -10.73 0.95 -11.54
CA ARG A 198 -10.78 -0.49 -11.26
C ARG A 198 -9.39 -1.10 -11.47
N ALA A 199 -9.02 -2.06 -10.65
CA ALA A 199 -7.70 -2.70 -10.71
C ALA A 199 -7.76 -4.18 -10.35
N HIS A 200 -7.30 -4.55 -9.15
CA HIS A 200 -7.32 -5.91 -8.62
C HIS A 200 -8.75 -6.39 -8.32
N THR A 201 -9.61 -5.43 -7.95
CA THR A 201 -11.07 -5.58 -7.84
C THR A 201 -11.76 -4.44 -8.59
N GLY A 202 -13.09 -4.38 -8.50
CA GLY A 202 -13.86 -3.25 -9.05
C GLY A 202 -13.97 -2.04 -8.12
N GLY A 203 -13.38 -2.09 -6.93
CA GLY A 203 -13.54 -1.07 -5.90
C GLY A 203 -12.30 -0.79 -5.07
N ASP A 204 -11.10 -0.96 -5.66
CA ASP A 204 -9.85 -0.70 -4.94
C ASP A 204 -9.68 0.79 -4.62
N LEU A 205 -9.62 1.12 -3.33
CA LEU A 205 -9.28 2.45 -2.85
C LEU A 205 -7.79 2.55 -2.52
N VAL A 206 -7.26 3.74 -2.60
CA VAL A 206 -5.90 4.07 -2.12
C VAL A 206 -5.97 5.16 -1.07
N VAL A 207 -5.00 5.17 -0.14
CA VAL A 207 -4.90 6.21 0.88
C VAL A 207 -3.65 7.04 0.63
N HIS A 208 -3.86 8.33 0.38
CA HIS A 208 -2.83 9.30 0.06
C HIS A 208 -2.60 10.25 1.22
N LEU A 209 -1.35 10.45 1.57
CA LEU A 209 -0.88 11.44 2.55
C LEU A 209 -0.08 12.49 1.80
N PRO A 210 -0.72 13.62 1.39
CA PRO A 210 -0.10 14.60 0.49
C PRO A 210 1.16 15.26 1.06
N GLU A 211 1.17 15.51 2.37
CA GLU A 211 2.30 16.19 3.04
C GLU A 211 3.54 15.27 3.12
N GLU A 212 3.33 13.98 3.32
CA GLU A 212 4.38 12.96 3.39
C GLU A 212 4.72 12.37 2.04
N LYS A 213 3.91 12.64 1.01
CA LYS A 213 3.99 12.05 -0.32
C LYS A 213 3.98 10.52 -0.29
N ILE A 214 3.14 9.95 0.55
CA ILE A 214 2.95 8.52 0.72
C ILE A 214 1.62 8.11 0.10
N LEU A 215 1.62 7.03 -0.69
CA LEU A 215 0.43 6.41 -1.24
C LEU A 215 0.38 4.93 -0.85
N PHE A 216 -0.59 4.54 -0.02
CA PHE A 216 -0.92 3.14 0.22
C PHE A 216 -1.83 2.65 -0.89
N MET A 217 -1.38 1.67 -1.65
CA MET A 217 -2.07 1.17 -2.85
C MET A 217 -2.80 -0.15 -2.62
N SER A 218 -2.65 -0.76 -1.45
CA SER A 218 -3.26 -2.06 -1.15
C SER A 218 -3.02 -3.08 -2.27
N GLU A 219 -4.02 -3.87 -2.65
CA GLU A 219 -3.89 -4.90 -3.68
C GLU A 219 -3.75 -4.36 -5.12
N ALA A 220 -3.86 -3.06 -5.33
CA ALA A 220 -3.50 -2.48 -6.62
C ALA A 220 -1.99 -2.52 -6.90
N TYR A 221 -1.17 -2.75 -5.85
CA TYR A 221 0.26 -2.99 -5.96
C TYR A 221 0.69 -4.23 -5.14
N LEU A 222 1.17 -5.26 -5.82
CA LEU A 222 1.64 -6.51 -5.22
C LEU A 222 3.15 -6.66 -5.46
N ASN A 223 3.96 -6.26 -4.46
CA ASN A 223 5.42 -6.24 -4.59
C ASN A 223 5.98 -7.67 -4.67
N ARG A 224 6.42 -8.08 -5.88
CA ARG A 224 6.96 -9.43 -6.18
C ARG A 224 5.98 -10.58 -5.93
N VAL A 225 4.69 -10.30 -5.87
CA VAL A 225 3.64 -11.30 -5.95
C VAL A 225 3.05 -11.27 -7.34
N PHE A 226 2.85 -12.44 -7.96
CA PHE A 226 2.32 -12.56 -9.32
C PHE A 226 0.94 -11.87 -9.42
N PRO A 227 0.64 -11.13 -10.51
CA PRO A 227 -0.63 -10.44 -10.66
C PRO A 227 -1.84 -11.37 -10.48
N ALA A 228 -2.50 -11.28 -9.33
CA ALA A 228 -3.62 -12.13 -8.97
C ALA A 228 -4.91 -11.54 -9.56
N MET A 229 -5.36 -12.04 -10.71
CA MET A 229 -6.39 -11.40 -11.52
C MET A 229 -7.80 -11.96 -11.35
N ARG A 230 -8.06 -12.78 -10.33
CA ARG A 230 -9.38 -13.47 -10.17
C ARG A 230 -10.60 -12.56 -10.27
N SER A 231 -10.50 -11.34 -9.79
CA SER A 231 -11.58 -10.34 -9.77
C SER A 231 -11.17 -9.05 -10.47
N ALA A 232 -10.04 -9.07 -11.20
CA ALA A 232 -9.40 -7.89 -11.74
C ALA A 232 -10.06 -7.37 -13.02
N TYR A 233 -9.70 -6.13 -13.33
CA TYR A 233 -9.96 -5.44 -14.59
C TYR A 233 -8.61 -5.16 -15.25
N PRO A 234 -8.05 -6.14 -15.97
CA PRO A 234 -6.64 -6.15 -16.35
C PRO A 234 -6.14 -4.87 -17.03
N SER A 235 -6.84 -4.39 -18.06
CA SER A 235 -6.44 -3.17 -18.79
C SER A 235 -6.57 -1.91 -17.92
N GLU A 236 -7.65 -1.79 -17.14
CA GLU A 236 -7.87 -0.64 -16.25
C GLU A 236 -6.89 -0.64 -15.07
N TRP A 237 -6.41 -1.82 -14.65
CA TRP A 237 -5.39 -1.92 -13.61
C TRP A 237 -4.08 -1.22 -14.02
N VAL A 238 -3.67 -1.38 -15.27
CA VAL A 238 -2.51 -0.66 -15.82
C VAL A 238 -2.73 0.84 -15.75
N GLU A 239 -3.91 1.33 -16.19
CA GLU A 239 -4.26 2.75 -16.17
C GLU A 239 -4.32 3.30 -14.72
N MET A 240 -4.83 2.51 -13.77
CA MET A 240 -4.86 2.89 -12.36
C MET A 240 -3.45 3.10 -11.80
N ILE A 241 -2.52 2.16 -12.09
CA ILE A 241 -1.12 2.31 -11.69
C ILE A 241 -0.48 3.54 -12.35
N GLU A 242 -0.75 3.80 -13.63
CA GLU A 242 -0.24 4.98 -14.33
C GLU A 242 -0.77 6.29 -13.74
N ARG A 243 -2.05 6.32 -13.31
CA ARG A 243 -2.61 7.47 -12.58
C ARG A 243 -1.92 7.67 -11.24
N ALA A 244 -1.65 6.60 -10.49
CA ALA A 244 -0.89 6.68 -9.25
C ALA A 244 0.53 7.21 -9.48
N GLN A 245 1.23 6.72 -10.52
CA GLN A 245 2.59 7.17 -10.88
C GLN A 245 2.64 8.62 -11.40
N ALA A 246 1.50 9.17 -11.86
CA ALA A 246 1.40 10.57 -12.27
C ALA A 246 1.19 11.54 -11.10
N MET A 247 0.95 11.04 -9.89
CA MET A 247 0.84 11.84 -8.67
C MET A 247 2.23 12.22 -8.13
N ASP A 248 2.30 13.24 -7.28
CA ASP A 248 3.55 13.65 -6.60
C ASP A 248 3.79 12.78 -5.35
N ILE A 249 4.24 11.54 -5.56
CA ILE A 249 4.44 10.51 -4.54
C ILE A 249 5.92 10.14 -4.45
N ASP A 250 6.43 10.07 -3.23
CA ASP A 250 7.79 9.61 -2.93
C ASP A 250 7.81 8.14 -2.47
N THR A 251 6.71 7.64 -1.88
CA THR A 251 6.64 6.28 -1.34
C THR A 251 5.32 5.61 -1.68
N TYR A 252 5.38 4.51 -2.44
CA TYR A 252 4.25 3.64 -2.78
C TYR A 252 4.25 2.42 -1.87
N ILE A 253 3.18 2.20 -1.09
CA ILE A 253 3.08 1.07 -0.16
C ILE A 253 2.21 -0.01 -0.79
N PRO A 254 2.74 -1.25 -0.98
CA PRO A 254 1.98 -2.37 -1.54
C PRO A 254 1.00 -2.97 -0.52
N GLY A 255 0.01 -3.72 -1.00
CA GLY A 255 -0.86 -4.57 -0.18
C GLY A 255 -0.24 -5.93 0.16
N HIS A 256 0.71 -6.39 -0.66
CA HIS A 256 1.45 -7.64 -0.45
C HIS A 256 2.93 -7.48 -0.76
N GLY A 257 3.72 -8.35 -0.14
CA GLY A 257 5.17 -8.36 -0.25
C GLY A 257 5.83 -7.51 0.84
N PHE A 258 6.91 -6.84 0.50
CA PHE A 258 7.70 -6.08 1.49
C PHE A 258 7.59 -4.58 1.27
N VAL A 259 7.55 -3.84 2.37
CA VAL A 259 7.73 -2.39 2.37
C VAL A 259 9.22 -2.10 2.52
N ASP A 260 9.88 -1.82 1.41
CA ASP A 260 11.30 -1.48 1.33
C ASP A 260 11.53 0.04 1.40
N SER A 261 12.69 0.55 0.96
CA SER A 261 12.90 1.99 0.84
C SER A 261 12.07 2.58 -0.30
N SER A 262 11.77 3.88 -0.23
CA SER A 262 10.97 4.59 -1.24
C SER A 262 11.49 4.37 -2.67
N ALA A 263 12.82 4.45 -2.87
CA ALA A 263 13.44 4.24 -4.19
C ALA A 263 13.24 2.80 -4.69
N VAL A 264 13.30 1.80 -3.81
CA VAL A 264 13.01 0.40 -4.16
C VAL A 264 11.55 0.22 -4.51
N LEU A 265 10.65 0.80 -3.72
CA LEU A 265 9.20 0.67 -3.95
C LEU A 265 8.75 1.33 -5.25
N GLU A 266 9.34 2.47 -5.63
CA GLU A 266 9.07 3.13 -6.92
C GLU A 266 9.53 2.24 -8.10
N GLU A 267 10.74 1.70 -8.04
CA GLU A 267 11.27 0.78 -9.06
C GLU A 267 10.42 -0.50 -9.16
N GLU A 268 10.01 -1.05 -8.01
CA GLU A 268 9.21 -2.27 -7.96
C GLU A 268 7.75 -2.03 -8.41
N LEU A 269 7.17 -0.86 -8.19
CA LEU A 269 5.87 -0.51 -8.75
C LEU A 269 5.90 -0.48 -10.28
N ASP A 270 6.95 0.13 -10.89
CA ASP A 270 7.11 0.11 -12.34
C ASP A 270 7.36 -1.33 -12.86
N THR A 271 8.11 -2.14 -12.12
CA THR A 271 8.30 -3.56 -12.43
C THR A 271 6.98 -4.33 -12.34
N TYR A 272 6.16 -4.04 -11.34
CA TYR A 272 4.83 -4.64 -11.19
C TYR A 272 3.88 -4.24 -12.33
N ARG A 273 3.85 -2.96 -12.70
CA ARG A 273 3.07 -2.49 -13.86
C ARG A 273 3.47 -3.24 -15.13
N ARG A 274 4.77 -3.41 -15.39
CA ARG A 274 5.27 -4.20 -16.53
C ARG A 274 4.86 -5.67 -16.44
N ALA A 275 4.79 -6.25 -15.24
CA ALA A 275 4.31 -7.62 -15.04
C ALA A 275 2.82 -7.75 -15.40
N VAL A 276 1.98 -6.82 -14.99
CA VAL A 276 0.55 -6.79 -15.37
C VAL A 276 0.42 -6.68 -16.90
N ILE A 277 1.13 -5.75 -17.54
CA ILE A 277 1.16 -5.59 -19.01
C ILE A 277 1.60 -6.90 -19.69
N ARG A 278 2.66 -7.52 -19.19
CA ARG A 278 3.17 -8.79 -19.76
C ARG A 278 2.15 -9.92 -19.73
N VAL A 279 1.39 -10.02 -18.62
CA VAL A 279 0.30 -11.01 -18.51
C VAL A 279 -0.78 -10.75 -19.55
N ILE A 280 -1.20 -9.49 -19.70
CA ILE A 280 -2.21 -9.07 -20.68
C ILE A 280 -1.75 -9.37 -22.11
N GLU A 281 -0.53 -8.96 -22.46
CA GLU A 281 0.03 -9.18 -23.80
C GLU A 281 0.10 -10.67 -24.15
N LEU A 282 0.58 -11.50 -23.22
CA LEU A 282 0.69 -12.94 -23.41
C LEU A 282 -0.68 -13.59 -23.67
N ALA A 283 -1.65 -13.29 -22.82
CA ALA A 283 -3.00 -13.85 -22.96
C ALA A 283 -3.70 -13.32 -24.22
N THR A 284 -3.56 -12.04 -24.55
CA THR A 284 -4.11 -11.45 -25.78
C THR A 284 -3.50 -12.07 -27.03
N GLN A 285 -2.20 -12.27 -27.07
CA GLN A 285 -1.55 -12.95 -28.19
C GLN A 285 -2.13 -14.35 -28.40
N GLN A 286 -2.26 -15.15 -27.34
CA GLN A 286 -2.83 -16.50 -27.42
C GLN A 286 -4.29 -16.49 -27.87
N TYR A 287 -5.07 -15.52 -27.40
CA TYR A 287 -6.46 -15.32 -27.81
C TYR A 287 -6.56 -15.01 -29.32
N GLU A 288 -5.74 -14.10 -29.83
CA GLU A 288 -5.67 -13.72 -31.25
C GLU A 288 -5.17 -14.86 -32.16
N GLU A 289 -4.28 -15.71 -31.68
CA GLU A 289 -3.82 -16.92 -32.33
C GLU A 289 -4.88 -18.04 -32.36
N GLY A 290 -5.99 -17.85 -31.64
CA GLY A 290 -7.14 -18.77 -31.61
C GLY A 290 -7.00 -19.94 -30.62
N TYR A 291 -6.09 -19.83 -29.64
CA TYR A 291 -6.05 -20.82 -28.56
C TYR A 291 -7.30 -20.78 -27.71
N GLY A 292 -7.88 -21.95 -27.44
CA GLY A 292 -8.89 -22.09 -26.39
C GLY A 292 -8.28 -21.82 -25.01
N LEU A 293 -9.11 -21.42 -24.04
CA LEU A 293 -8.66 -21.06 -22.71
C LEU A 293 -7.74 -22.12 -22.06
N GLU A 294 -8.12 -23.40 -22.13
CA GLU A 294 -7.35 -24.51 -21.56
C GLU A 294 -5.96 -24.65 -22.21
N ASP A 295 -5.89 -24.56 -23.54
CA ASP A 295 -4.62 -24.63 -24.27
C ASP A 295 -3.73 -23.43 -23.96
N ALA A 296 -4.33 -22.24 -23.85
CA ALA A 296 -3.60 -21.02 -23.50
C ALA A 296 -2.98 -21.11 -22.09
N GLN A 297 -3.74 -21.61 -21.13
CA GLN A 297 -3.26 -21.82 -19.75
C GLN A 297 -2.10 -22.82 -19.66
N ILE A 298 -2.12 -23.85 -20.49
CA ILE A 298 -1.06 -24.89 -20.52
C ILE A 298 0.20 -24.38 -21.21
N GLN A 299 0.06 -23.59 -22.28
CA GLN A 299 1.18 -23.17 -23.13
C GLN A 299 1.80 -21.84 -22.74
N ALA A 300 1.18 -21.11 -21.80
CA ALA A 300 1.67 -19.82 -21.36
C ALA A 300 3.07 -19.92 -20.78
N ASN A 301 3.98 -19.05 -21.25
CA ASN A 301 5.32 -18.90 -20.72
C ASN A 301 5.48 -17.47 -20.19
N PHE A 302 5.48 -17.34 -18.88
CA PHE A 302 5.57 -16.07 -18.19
C PHE A 302 7.00 -15.60 -17.94
N GLY A 303 8.01 -16.45 -18.26
CA GLY A 303 9.42 -16.11 -18.09
C GLY A 303 9.79 -15.86 -16.64
N GLU A 304 10.39 -14.72 -16.35
CA GLU A 304 10.83 -14.38 -15.00
C GLU A 304 9.69 -14.29 -13.96
N LEU A 305 8.47 -14.01 -14.40
CA LEU A 305 7.31 -13.94 -13.50
C LEU A 305 6.96 -15.29 -12.87
N GLU A 306 7.46 -16.40 -13.43
CA GLU A 306 7.27 -17.75 -12.88
C GLU A 306 7.99 -17.95 -11.52
N SER A 307 8.94 -17.07 -11.20
CA SER A 307 9.63 -17.03 -9.91
C SER A 307 8.95 -16.18 -8.85
N TRP A 308 7.87 -15.44 -9.20
CA TRP A 308 7.16 -14.60 -8.28
C TRP A 308 6.23 -15.43 -7.39
N SER A 309 6.05 -15.00 -6.15
CA SER A 309 5.13 -15.67 -5.21
C SER A 309 3.73 -15.75 -5.80
N LEU A 310 3.02 -16.82 -5.50
CA LEU A 310 1.67 -17.15 -5.98
C LEU A 310 1.55 -17.43 -7.49
N PHE A 311 2.63 -17.48 -8.26
CA PHE A 311 2.59 -17.80 -9.68
C PHE A 311 1.77 -19.06 -9.98
N THR A 312 2.11 -20.17 -9.32
CA THR A 312 1.46 -21.47 -9.57
C THR A 312 -0.06 -21.44 -9.36
N SER A 313 -0.54 -20.67 -8.42
CA SER A 313 -1.97 -20.59 -8.08
C SER A 313 -2.74 -19.54 -8.88
N GLN A 314 -2.05 -18.52 -9.43
CA GLN A 314 -2.69 -17.35 -10.06
C GLN A 314 -2.54 -17.30 -11.58
N ALA A 315 -1.51 -17.90 -12.17
CA ALA A 315 -1.22 -17.79 -13.60
C ALA A 315 -2.41 -18.17 -14.51
N SER A 316 -3.03 -19.33 -14.26
CA SER A 316 -4.20 -19.79 -15.04
C SER A 316 -5.39 -18.85 -14.89
N ARG A 317 -5.59 -18.29 -13.71
CA ARG A 317 -6.69 -17.34 -13.43
C ARG A 317 -6.46 -16.01 -14.12
N ALA A 318 -5.21 -15.57 -14.22
CA ALA A 318 -4.86 -14.34 -14.92
C ALA A 318 -5.18 -14.45 -16.42
N ILE A 319 -4.82 -15.56 -17.08
CA ILE A 319 -5.22 -15.79 -18.47
C ILE A 319 -6.75 -15.80 -18.61
N GLN A 320 -7.44 -16.52 -17.73
CA GLN A 320 -8.90 -16.56 -17.74
C GLN A 320 -9.53 -15.18 -17.65
N GLN A 321 -8.99 -14.30 -16.82
CA GLN A 321 -9.53 -12.97 -16.61
C GLN A 321 -9.30 -12.05 -17.82
N VAL A 322 -8.13 -12.13 -18.44
CA VAL A 322 -7.86 -11.40 -19.69
C VAL A 322 -8.76 -11.90 -20.83
N TYR A 323 -8.99 -13.21 -20.94
CA TYR A 323 -9.94 -13.78 -21.90
C TYR A 323 -11.36 -13.25 -21.66
N ALA A 324 -11.80 -13.17 -20.39
CA ALA A 324 -13.10 -12.60 -20.03
C ALA A 324 -13.21 -11.11 -20.42
N GLU A 325 -12.12 -10.34 -20.27
CA GLU A 325 -12.07 -8.94 -20.71
C GLU A 325 -12.19 -8.84 -22.23
N LEU A 326 -11.42 -9.66 -22.99
CA LEU A 326 -11.48 -9.68 -24.46
C LEU A 326 -12.84 -10.13 -25.00
N ASP A 327 -13.54 -11.00 -24.28
CA ASP A 327 -14.91 -11.43 -24.58
C ASP A 327 -16.00 -10.41 -24.17
N GLY A 328 -15.63 -9.31 -23.44
CA GLY A 328 -16.56 -8.33 -22.89
C GLY A 328 -17.53 -8.95 -21.87
N THR A 329 -17.05 -9.86 -21.03
CA THR A 329 -17.83 -10.57 -20.03
C THR A 329 -17.47 -10.22 -18.59
N LEU A 330 -16.58 -9.24 -18.38
CA LEU A 330 -16.29 -8.73 -17.05
C LEU A 330 -17.52 -8.05 -16.42
N PRO A 331 -17.67 -8.09 -15.09
CA PRO A 331 -18.78 -7.41 -14.42
C PRO A 331 -18.79 -5.90 -14.71
N GLY A 332 -19.97 -5.34 -14.99
CA GLY A 332 -20.14 -3.91 -15.28
C GLY A 332 -19.77 -3.46 -16.69
N GLU A 333 -19.35 -4.36 -17.58
CA GLU A 333 -19.26 -4.08 -19.02
C GLU A 333 -20.64 -4.29 -19.66
N SER A 334 -21.26 -3.21 -20.12
CA SER A 334 -22.46 -3.27 -20.95
C SER A 334 -22.05 -3.63 -22.38
N ARG A 335 -22.57 -4.74 -22.91
CA ARG A 335 -22.49 -5.07 -24.35
C ARG A 335 -23.24 -4.05 -25.20
#